data_23e434699a880a6c034e2d5cb8f16dce
#
_entry.id   23e434699a880a6c034e2d5cb8f16dce
#
_cell.length_a   1.000
_cell.length_b   1.000
_cell.length_c   1.000
_cell.angle_alpha   90.00
_cell.angle_beta   90.00
_cell.angle_gamma   90.00
#
_symmetry.space_group_name_H-M   'P 1'
#
loop_
_entity.id
_entity.type
_entity.pdbx_description
1 polymer ?
#
loop_
_entity_poly.entity_id
_entity_poly.type
_entity_poly.pdbx_seq_one_letter_code
_entity_poly.pdbx_strand_id
1 'polypeptide(L)'
;VLCRDADYLTYDTHWGGYATALQQPAEFFFHLPDGFDIKSAPPLFCAGITVFYPMCRYLKDGMETAVIGCGGLGHLAIKFLKSLGHHVTAFTSTANKIDEVKKMGADDVIVSTDAEQMKKAQDKFDFVINTLPVNDKFGDYFETCARAAYFIQVGVPANDNWVLGVVASTIVIKEIKFIGSWLGPRVHINEMVKLCHEKNVYPTVEEFPFEDFPKAFIKLEHGKPHFRCVVNVKDFAEKNGFKK
;
A
#
# COMPACT_ATOMS: atom_id res chain seq x y z
N VAL A 1 -3.71 15.95 -7.90
CA VAL A 1 -3.58 15.38 -6.54
C VAL A 1 -2.73 16.26 -5.63
N LEU A 2 -1.80 17.03 -6.17
CA LEU A 2 -0.93 17.94 -5.42
C LEU A 2 -1.40 19.40 -5.62
N CYS A 3 -2.51 19.75 -5.00
CA CYS A 3 -2.93 21.15 -4.90
C CYS A 3 -2.08 21.86 -3.87
N ARG A 4 -1.54 23.05 -4.20
CA ARG A 4 -0.77 23.86 -3.24
C ARG A 4 -1.64 24.43 -2.13
N ASP A 5 -2.94 24.61 -2.44
CA ASP A 5 -3.94 25.16 -1.53
C ASP A 5 -4.85 24.03 -0.99
N ALA A 6 -4.29 22.81 -0.83
CA ALA A 6 -5.05 21.68 -0.31
C ALA A 6 -5.38 21.90 1.17
N ASP A 7 -6.66 21.80 1.48
CA ASP A 7 -7.17 21.76 2.85
C ASP A 7 -7.38 20.29 3.26
N TYR A 8 -6.67 19.85 4.26
CA TYR A 8 -6.66 18.45 4.68
C TYR A 8 -7.55 18.24 5.90
N LEU A 9 -8.56 17.36 5.77
CA LEU A 9 -9.46 16.97 6.86
C LEU A 9 -8.75 16.51 8.14
N THR A 10 -7.54 16.02 8.03
CA THR A 10 -6.80 15.40 9.14
C THR A 10 -5.72 16.29 9.74
N TYR A 11 -5.36 17.41 9.09
CA TYR A 11 -4.21 18.23 9.49
C TYR A 11 -4.55 19.66 9.83
N ASP A 12 -5.67 20.18 9.32
CA ASP A 12 -6.02 21.57 9.48
C ASP A 12 -7.11 21.77 10.56
N THR A 13 -8.13 22.54 10.27
CA THR A 13 -9.19 22.90 11.22
C THR A 13 -10.32 21.88 11.31
N HIS A 14 -10.21 20.75 10.63
CA HIS A 14 -11.25 19.73 10.52
C HIS A 14 -11.06 18.57 11.51
N TRP A 15 -12.16 17.90 11.84
CA TRP A 15 -12.18 16.82 12.84
C TRP A 15 -11.72 15.45 12.32
N GLY A 16 -11.41 15.34 11.03
CA GLY A 16 -10.96 14.10 10.41
C GLY A 16 -12.09 13.12 10.06
N GLY A 17 -11.70 11.89 9.70
CA GLY A 17 -12.62 10.86 9.17
C GLY A 17 -13.20 9.90 10.21
N TYR A 18 -12.77 9.95 11.48
CA TYR A 18 -13.35 9.12 12.54
C TYR A 18 -14.61 9.80 13.11
N ALA A 19 -15.67 9.80 12.31
CA ALA A 19 -16.90 10.51 12.60
C ALA A 19 -18.12 9.71 12.15
N THR A 20 -19.28 9.98 12.77
CA THR A 20 -20.56 9.36 12.39
C THR A 20 -21.16 9.98 11.13
N ALA A 21 -20.75 11.20 10.81
CA ALA A 21 -21.16 11.91 9.60
C ALA A 21 -20.06 12.86 9.14
N LEU A 22 -20.00 13.08 7.83
CA LEU A 22 -19.07 13.98 7.19
C LEU A 22 -19.81 14.75 6.08
N GLN A 23 -19.58 16.06 6.00
CA GLN A 23 -20.08 16.91 4.92
C GLN A 23 -18.90 17.48 4.14
N GLN A 24 -18.85 17.19 2.86
CA GLN A 24 -17.82 17.66 1.94
C GLN A 24 -18.44 17.87 0.54
N PRO A 25 -17.78 18.63 -0.35
CA PRO A 25 -18.20 18.69 -1.75
C PRO A 25 -18.30 17.30 -2.39
N ALA A 26 -19.34 17.07 -3.18
CA ALA A 26 -19.66 15.75 -3.75
C ALA A 26 -18.52 15.12 -4.56
N GLU A 27 -17.65 15.95 -5.14
CA GLU A 27 -16.48 15.47 -5.89
C GLU A 27 -15.44 14.74 -5.04
N PHE A 28 -15.48 14.84 -3.72
CA PHE A 28 -14.58 14.10 -2.83
C PHE A 28 -15.16 12.77 -2.36
N PHE A 29 -16.39 12.44 -2.75
CA PHE A 29 -16.98 11.14 -2.49
C PHE A 29 -16.85 10.21 -3.69
N PHE A 30 -16.73 8.91 -3.40
CA PHE A 30 -16.66 7.86 -4.40
C PHE A 30 -17.81 6.89 -4.18
N HIS A 31 -18.52 6.57 -5.25
CA HIS A 31 -19.57 5.58 -5.21
C HIS A 31 -18.95 4.17 -5.11
N LEU A 32 -19.43 3.39 -4.17
CA LEU A 32 -19.10 1.97 -4.07
C LEU A 32 -20.20 1.16 -4.75
N PRO A 33 -19.86 0.16 -5.59
CA PRO A 33 -20.83 -0.73 -6.21
C PRO A 33 -21.70 -1.46 -5.17
N ASP A 34 -22.92 -1.83 -5.55
CA ASP A 34 -23.79 -2.65 -4.70
C ASP A 34 -23.11 -3.98 -4.35
N GLY A 35 -23.18 -4.37 -3.08
CA GLY A 35 -22.50 -5.58 -2.58
C GLY A 35 -21.00 -5.42 -2.32
N PHE A 36 -20.44 -4.22 -2.44
CA PHE A 36 -19.06 -3.97 -2.07
C PHE A 36 -18.83 -4.22 -0.58
N ASP A 37 -17.71 -4.83 -0.22
CA ASP A 37 -17.35 -5.01 1.21
C ASP A 37 -16.94 -3.68 1.84
N ILE A 38 -17.90 -3.03 2.49
CA ILE A 38 -17.74 -1.70 3.11
C ILE A 38 -16.61 -1.67 4.15
N LYS A 39 -16.39 -2.76 4.89
CA LYS A 39 -15.30 -2.83 5.88
C LYS A 39 -13.92 -2.68 5.24
N SER A 40 -13.81 -3.19 4.02
CA SER A 40 -12.58 -3.15 3.25
C SER A 40 -12.36 -1.83 2.49
N ALA A 41 -13.39 -0.97 2.41
CA ALA A 41 -13.30 0.27 1.65
C ALA A 41 -12.27 1.29 2.22
N PRO A 42 -12.25 1.61 3.52
CA PRO A 42 -11.40 2.68 4.05
C PRO A 42 -9.91 2.54 3.69
N PRO A 43 -9.27 1.36 3.82
CA PRO A 43 -7.86 1.22 3.44
C PRO A 43 -7.58 1.40 1.95
N LEU A 44 -8.56 1.20 1.08
CA LEU A 44 -8.38 1.34 -0.37
C LEU A 44 -8.15 2.80 -0.76
N PHE A 45 -8.82 3.75 -0.10
CA PHE A 45 -8.71 5.17 -0.41
C PHE A 45 -7.41 5.83 0.09
N CYS A 46 -6.56 5.09 0.79
CA CYS A 46 -5.21 5.51 1.15
C CYS A 46 -4.20 4.48 0.64
N ALA A 47 -4.06 3.35 1.33
CA ALA A 47 -3.06 2.33 1.00
C ALA A 47 -3.30 1.70 -0.38
N GLY A 48 -4.56 1.46 -0.75
CA GLY A 48 -4.91 0.89 -2.05
C GLY A 48 -4.46 1.77 -3.20
N ILE A 49 -4.93 3.02 -3.24
CA ILE A 49 -4.59 3.94 -4.33
C ILE A 49 -3.10 4.27 -4.38
N THR A 50 -2.43 4.32 -3.22
CA THR A 50 -0.98 4.58 -3.16
C THR A 50 -0.17 3.53 -3.92
N VAL A 51 -0.54 2.26 -3.82
CA VAL A 51 0.15 1.19 -4.54
C VAL A 51 -0.43 0.93 -5.92
N PHE A 52 -1.70 1.18 -6.14
CA PHE A 52 -2.38 0.96 -7.43
C PHE A 52 -1.99 2.01 -8.49
N TYR A 53 -1.90 3.28 -8.10
CA TYR A 53 -1.61 4.36 -9.04
C TYR A 53 -0.29 4.22 -9.80
N PRO A 54 0.85 3.91 -9.16
CA PRO A 54 2.07 3.68 -9.92
C PRO A 54 2.00 2.44 -10.83
N MET A 55 1.20 1.43 -10.51
CA MET A 55 0.94 0.30 -11.41
C MET A 55 0.24 0.78 -12.70
N CYS A 56 -0.80 1.60 -12.59
CA CYS A 56 -1.47 2.18 -13.77
C CYS A 56 -0.53 2.98 -14.67
N ARG A 57 0.53 3.56 -14.12
CA ARG A 57 1.46 4.42 -14.87
C ARG A 57 2.65 3.70 -15.48
N TYR A 58 3.19 2.73 -14.81
CA TYR A 58 4.53 2.21 -15.11
C TYR A 58 4.56 0.70 -15.33
N LEU A 59 3.56 -0.04 -14.84
CA LEU A 59 3.48 -1.48 -15.03
C LEU A 59 3.09 -1.80 -16.48
N LYS A 60 3.75 -2.82 -17.05
CA LYS A 60 3.48 -3.31 -18.41
C LYS A 60 3.41 -4.83 -18.40
N ASP A 61 2.68 -5.39 -19.35
CA ASP A 61 2.59 -6.84 -19.52
C ASP A 61 3.97 -7.47 -19.68
N GLY A 62 4.16 -8.62 -19.07
CA GLY A 62 5.40 -9.39 -19.14
C GLY A 62 6.51 -8.91 -18.20
N MET A 63 6.31 -7.84 -17.43
CA MET A 63 7.28 -7.40 -16.42
C MET A 63 7.35 -8.38 -15.26
N GLU A 64 8.57 -8.71 -14.83
CA GLU A 64 8.86 -9.36 -13.55
C GLU A 64 8.67 -8.36 -12.42
N THR A 65 7.81 -8.69 -11.46
CA THR A 65 7.39 -7.75 -10.43
C THR A 65 7.87 -8.13 -9.04
N ALA A 66 8.22 -7.12 -8.25
CA ALA A 66 8.61 -7.31 -6.86
C ALA A 66 7.91 -6.32 -5.92
N VAL A 67 7.61 -6.80 -4.71
CA VAL A 67 7.07 -6.00 -3.61
C VAL A 67 8.01 -6.09 -2.42
N ILE A 68 8.55 -4.96 -1.98
CA ILE A 68 9.40 -4.87 -0.81
C ILE A 68 8.57 -4.41 0.39
N GLY A 69 8.54 -5.28 1.42
CA GLY A 69 7.70 -5.09 2.60
C GLY A 69 6.27 -5.62 2.43
N CYS A 70 5.85 -6.49 3.34
CA CYS A 70 4.55 -7.18 3.29
C CYS A 70 3.61 -6.70 4.41
N GLY A 71 3.60 -5.40 4.68
CA GLY A 71 2.73 -4.76 5.66
C GLY A 71 1.43 -4.23 5.06
N GLY A 72 0.89 -3.17 5.68
CA GLY A 72 -0.39 -2.57 5.29
C GLY A 72 -0.47 -2.03 3.85
N LEU A 73 0.63 -1.63 3.23
CA LEU A 73 0.72 -1.25 1.81
C LEU A 73 1.04 -2.48 0.95
N GLY A 74 2.07 -3.24 1.36
CA GLY A 74 2.59 -4.33 0.53
C GLY A 74 1.62 -5.47 0.29
N HIS A 75 0.77 -5.83 1.27
CA HIS A 75 -0.24 -6.88 1.05
C HIS A 75 -1.24 -6.50 -0.06
N LEU A 76 -1.60 -5.19 -0.17
CA LEU A 76 -2.43 -4.71 -1.28
C LEU A 76 -1.67 -4.69 -2.60
N ALA A 77 -0.39 -4.28 -2.58
CA ALA A 77 0.45 -4.33 -3.78
C ALA A 77 0.53 -5.75 -4.36
N ILE A 78 0.76 -6.76 -3.51
CA ILE A 78 0.79 -8.18 -3.92
C ILE A 78 -0.55 -8.58 -4.53
N LYS A 79 -1.66 -8.29 -3.84
CA LYS A 79 -3.01 -8.66 -4.32
C LYS A 79 -3.36 -7.99 -5.66
N PHE A 80 -3.03 -6.71 -5.83
CA PHE A 80 -3.27 -6.01 -7.09
C PHE A 80 -2.43 -6.56 -8.23
N LEU A 81 -1.12 -6.70 -8.06
CA LEU A 81 -0.24 -7.26 -9.08
C LEU A 81 -0.71 -8.65 -9.51
N LYS A 82 -1.09 -9.50 -8.55
CA LYS A 82 -1.62 -10.83 -8.83
C LYS A 82 -2.94 -10.77 -9.59
N SER A 83 -3.86 -9.89 -9.22
CA SER A 83 -5.14 -9.72 -9.89
C SER A 83 -5.00 -9.17 -11.33
N LEU A 84 -3.93 -8.43 -11.60
CA LEU A 84 -3.56 -7.94 -12.92
C LEU A 84 -2.83 -8.99 -13.77
N GLY A 85 -2.57 -10.20 -13.23
CA GLY A 85 -2.01 -11.32 -13.97
C GLY A 85 -0.47 -11.39 -13.96
N HIS A 86 0.20 -10.61 -13.13
CA HIS A 86 1.66 -10.62 -13.03
C HIS A 86 2.18 -11.74 -12.13
N HIS A 87 3.39 -12.17 -12.40
CA HIS A 87 4.20 -12.97 -11.47
C HIS A 87 4.74 -12.05 -10.37
N VAL A 88 4.49 -12.40 -9.12
CA VAL A 88 4.77 -11.53 -7.96
C VAL A 88 5.79 -12.18 -7.04
N THR A 89 6.97 -11.56 -6.93
CA THR A 89 7.95 -11.89 -5.89
C THR A 89 7.84 -10.89 -4.74
N ALA A 90 7.70 -11.38 -3.52
CA ALA A 90 7.63 -10.52 -2.33
C ALA A 90 8.88 -10.66 -1.46
N PHE A 91 9.39 -9.54 -0.95
CA PHE A 91 10.50 -9.51 0.00
C PHE A 91 10.00 -9.38 1.43
N THR A 92 10.43 -10.29 2.29
CA THR A 92 10.19 -10.23 3.75
C THR A 92 11.50 -10.29 4.52
N SER A 93 11.54 -9.69 5.71
CA SER A 93 12.73 -9.74 6.57
C SER A 93 12.86 -11.04 7.37
N THR A 94 11.80 -11.87 7.41
CA THR A 94 11.75 -13.06 8.26
C THR A 94 11.08 -14.24 7.57
N ALA A 95 11.65 -15.43 7.75
CA ALA A 95 11.14 -16.65 7.12
C ALA A 95 9.75 -17.09 7.65
N ASN A 96 9.39 -16.72 8.86
CA ASN A 96 8.10 -17.09 9.47
C ASN A 96 6.88 -16.44 8.80
N LYS A 97 7.09 -15.45 7.93
CA LYS A 97 6.04 -14.78 7.16
C LYS A 97 5.82 -15.37 5.75
N ILE A 98 6.63 -16.33 5.32
CA ILE A 98 6.57 -16.87 3.96
C ILE A 98 5.18 -17.39 3.61
N ASP A 99 4.59 -18.24 4.46
CA ASP A 99 3.28 -18.82 4.20
C ASP A 99 2.16 -17.79 4.17
N GLU A 100 2.24 -16.78 5.03
CA GLU A 100 1.30 -15.67 5.04
C GLU A 100 1.39 -14.85 3.76
N VAL A 101 2.60 -14.53 3.31
CA VAL A 101 2.85 -13.75 2.09
C VAL A 101 2.39 -14.52 0.85
N LYS A 102 2.61 -15.83 0.79
CA LYS A 102 2.08 -16.68 -0.28
C LYS A 102 0.56 -16.73 -0.31
N LYS A 103 -0.09 -16.77 0.86
CA LYS A 103 -1.56 -16.69 0.96
C LYS A 103 -2.14 -15.37 0.46
N MET A 104 -1.37 -14.29 0.45
CA MET A 104 -1.77 -13.02 -0.16
C MET A 104 -1.75 -13.04 -1.69
N GLY A 105 -1.10 -14.03 -2.30
CA GLY A 105 -0.99 -14.19 -3.75
C GLY A 105 0.42 -14.02 -4.30
N ALA A 106 1.46 -13.90 -3.46
CA ALA A 106 2.83 -13.91 -3.96
C ALA A 106 3.19 -15.31 -4.50
N ASP A 107 3.77 -15.36 -5.68
CA ASP A 107 4.27 -16.59 -6.30
C ASP A 107 5.58 -17.03 -5.66
N ASP A 108 6.48 -16.07 -5.46
CA ASP A 108 7.76 -16.27 -4.80
C ASP A 108 7.93 -15.35 -3.59
N VAL A 109 8.71 -15.83 -2.62
CA VAL A 109 9.06 -15.05 -1.43
C VAL A 109 10.57 -15.13 -1.20
N ILE A 110 11.20 -13.96 -1.07
CA ILE A 110 12.63 -13.83 -0.78
C ILE A 110 12.77 -13.28 0.64
N VAL A 111 13.61 -13.94 1.44
CA VAL A 111 13.99 -13.44 2.76
C VAL A 111 15.15 -12.49 2.60
N SER A 112 14.92 -11.19 2.77
CA SER A 112 15.91 -10.14 2.49
C SER A 112 17.12 -10.12 3.44
N THR A 113 17.06 -10.88 4.53
CA THR A 113 18.20 -11.11 5.43
C THR A 113 19.08 -12.29 5.02
N ASP A 114 18.66 -13.07 4.02
CA ASP A 114 19.39 -14.17 3.43
C ASP A 114 20.19 -13.67 2.22
N ALA A 115 21.51 -13.56 2.36
CA ALA A 115 22.39 -13.02 1.33
C ALA A 115 22.41 -13.87 0.06
N GLU A 116 22.23 -15.20 0.17
CA GLU A 116 22.22 -16.09 -0.99
C GLU A 116 20.92 -15.91 -1.80
N GLN A 117 19.77 -15.73 -1.12
CA GLN A 117 18.52 -15.45 -1.81
C GLN A 117 18.57 -14.08 -2.49
N MET A 118 19.12 -13.04 -1.84
CA MET A 118 19.29 -11.71 -2.42
C MET A 118 20.21 -11.75 -3.63
N LYS A 119 21.32 -12.48 -3.56
CA LYS A 119 22.25 -12.65 -4.67
C LYS A 119 21.59 -13.33 -5.88
N LYS A 120 20.78 -14.36 -5.67
CA LYS A 120 20.02 -15.05 -6.73
C LYS A 120 18.94 -14.17 -7.38
N ALA A 121 18.54 -13.11 -6.71
CA ALA A 121 17.53 -12.17 -7.19
C ALA A 121 18.13 -10.98 -7.97
N GLN A 122 19.46 -10.90 -8.12
CA GLN A 122 20.11 -9.81 -8.86
C GLN A 122 19.63 -9.76 -10.32
N ASP A 123 19.50 -8.54 -10.85
CA ASP A 123 19.13 -8.24 -12.24
C ASP A 123 17.78 -8.85 -12.71
N LYS A 124 16.85 -9.10 -11.77
CA LYS A 124 15.63 -9.87 -12.07
C LYS A 124 14.40 -9.01 -12.35
N PHE A 125 14.17 -7.93 -11.59
CA PHE A 125 12.86 -7.28 -11.55
C PHE A 125 12.79 -6.01 -12.39
N ASP A 126 11.76 -5.93 -13.23
CA ASP A 126 11.46 -4.75 -14.07
C ASP A 126 10.63 -3.70 -13.36
N PHE A 127 9.75 -4.13 -12.44
CA PHE A 127 8.90 -3.26 -11.66
C PHE A 127 8.97 -3.63 -10.17
N VAL A 128 9.52 -2.74 -9.38
CA VAL A 128 9.69 -2.91 -7.93
C VAL A 128 8.91 -1.84 -7.20
N ILE A 129 8.04 -2.24 -6.28
CA ILE A 129 7.35 -1.31 -5.39
C ILE A 129 7.83 -1.48 -3.96
N ASN A 130 8.43 -0.42 -3.42
CA ASN A 130 8.96 -0.41 -2.07
C ASN A 130 8.01 0.30 -1.10
N THR A 131 7.50 -0.47 -0.15
CA THR A 131 6.56 -0.02 0.88
C THR A 131 7.21 0.19 2.25
N LEU A 132 8.51 -0.09 2.38
CA LEU A 132 9.22 0.11 3.62
C LEU A 132 9.49 1.60 3.87
N PRO A 133 9.27 2.07 5.10
CA PRO A 133 9.58 3.45 5.48
C PRO A 133 11.07 3.64 5.82
N VAL A 134 11.86 2.58 5.85
CA VAL A 134 13.26 2.56 6.33
C VAL A 134 14.23 2.28 5.19
N ASN A 135 15.43 2.75 5.31
CA ASN A 135 16.40 2.93 4.23
C ASN A 135 17.72 2.16 4.37
N ASP A 136 17.92 1.40 5.44
CA ASP A 136 19.23 0.86 5.82
C ASP A 136 19.83 -0.13 4.81
N LYS A 137 19.02 -0.68 3.91
CA LYS A 137 19.45 -1.68 2.93
C LYS A 137 18.94 -1.40 1.51
N PHE A 138 18.74 -0.14 1.18
CA PHE A 138 18.25 0.22 -0.15
C PHE A 138 19.18 -0.25 -1.28
N GLY A 139 20.48 -0.18 -1.07
CA GLY A 139 21.46 -0.64 -2.03
C GLY A 139 21.23 -2.08 -2.50
N ASP A 140 20.97 -2.97 -1.57
CA ASP A 140 20.75 -4.39 -1.87
C ASP A 140 19.51 -4.61 -2.74
N TYR A 141 18.44 -3.83 -2.54
CA TYR A 141 17.24 -3.93 -3.36
C TYR A 141 17.42 -3.35 -4.76
N PHE A 142 18.25 -2.31 -4.94
CA PHE A 142 18.58 -1.83 -6.29
C PHE A 142 19.36 -2.84 -7.10
N GLU A 143 20.20 -3.68 -6.46
CA GLU A 143 20.89 -4.77 -7.14
C GLU A 143 19.94 -5.83 -7.70
N THR A 144 18.72 -5.96 -7.14
CA THR A 144 17.72 -6.90 -7.67
C THR A 144 16.97 -6.38 -8.90
N CYS A 145 17.07 -5.09 -9.20
CA CYS A 145 16.47 -4.47 -10.37
C CYS A 145 17.16 -4.90 -11.66
N ALA A 146 16.37 -5.24 -12.66
CA ALA A 146 16.84 -5.38 -14.04
C ALA A 146 17.27 -4.02 -14.63
N ARG A 147 17.93 -4.05 -15.80
CA ARG A 147 18.26 -2.81 -16.51
C ARG A 147 17.00 -2.06 -16.91
N ALA A 148 17.01 -0.75 -16.77
CA ALA A 148 15.90 0.16 -17.06
C ALA A 148 14.63 -0.08 -16.22
N ALA A 149 14.75 -0.79 -15.10
CA ALA A 149 13.65 -1.08 -14.19
C ALA A 149 13.02 0.20 -13.60
N TYR A 150 11.77 0.06 -13.18
CA TYR A 150 11.05 1.04 -12.37
C TYR A 150 11.15 0.64 -10.90
N PHE A 151 11.77 1.48 -10.08
CA PHE A 151 11.77 1.34 -8.62
C PHE A 151 10.89 2.41 -8.01
N ILE A 152 9.74 2.01 -7.50
CA ILE A 152 8.71 2.90 -6.98
C ILE A 152 8.78 2.97 -5.47
N GLN A 153 9.08 4.15 -4.93
CA GLN A 153 9.07 4.42 -3.50
C GLN A 153 7.71 4.97 -3.07
N VAL A 154 7.01 4.23 -2.19
CA VAL A 154 5.74 4.65 -1.59
C VAL A 154 5.77 4.69 -0.06
N GLY A 155 6.71 3.98 0.57
CA GLY A 155 6.92 4.03 2.01
C GLY A 155 7.53 5.37 2.43
N VAL A 156 6.97 5.99 3.49
CA VAL A 156 7.45 7.24 4.08
C VAL A 156 7.65 7.02 5.57
N PRO A 157 8.80 7.40 6.17
CA PRO A 157 9.01 7.31 7.61
C PRO A 157 8.27 8.41 8.36
N ALA A 158 8.12 8.18 9.66
CA ALA A 158 7.42 9.10 10.56
C ALA A 158 8.22 10.36 10.94
N ASN A 159 9.49 10.42 10.60
CA ASN A 159 10.36 11.56 10.92
C ASN A 159 11.14 12.04 9.69
N ASP A 160 11.44 13.32 9.63
CA ASP A 160 12.04 13.99 8.46
C ASP A 160 13.57 13.77 8.32
N ASN A 161 14.19 13.03 9.22
CA ASN A 161 15.66 12.93 9.35
C ASN A 161 16.26 11.68 8.69
N TRP A 162 15.79 11.27 7.52
CA TRP A 162 16.36 10.11 6.88
C TRP A 162 16.86 10.38 5.48
N VAL A 163 17.96 9.73 5.21
CA VAL A 163 18.66 9.78 3.93
C VAL A 163 18.45 8.46 3.22
N LEU A 164 18.03 8.51 1.96
CA LEU A 164 18.07 7.37 1.08
C LEU A 164 19.54 6.99 0.82
N GLY A 165 19.99 5.91 1.48
CA GLY A 165 21.29 5.30 1.18
C GLY A 165 21.23 4.61 -0.18
N VAL A 166 21.52 5.35 -1.26
CA VAL A 166 21.49 4.85 -2.62
C VAL A 166 22.91 4.75 -3.16
N VAL A 167 23.26 3.62 -3.75
CA VAL A 167 24.49 3.48 -4.52
C VAL A 167 24.25 4.09 -5.90
N ALA A 168 24.70 5.32 -6.08
CA ALA A 168 24.48 6.09 -7.32
C ALA A 168 24.98 5.34 -8.57
N SER A 169 26.08 4.61 -8.46
CA SER A 169 26.64 3.81 -9.57
C SER A 169 25.64 2.76 -10.07
N THR A 170 24.98 2.03 -9.19
CA THR A 170 24.00 1.00 -9.57
C THR A 170 22.82 1.62 -10.34
N ILE A 171 22.30 2.75 -9.87
CA ILE A 171 21.21 3.46 -10.55
C ILE A 171 21.64 3.89 -11.96
N VAL A 172 22.85 4.47 -12.09
CA VAL A 172 23.35 4.98 -13.37
C VAL A 172 23.64 3.83 -14.33
N ILE A 173 24.37 2.80 -13.89
CA ILE A 173 24.79 1.68 -14.77
C ILE A 173 23.58 0.87 -15.24
N LYS A 174 22.62 0.63 -14.36
CA LYS A 174 21.39 -0.10 -14.71
C LYS A 174 20.27 0.78 -15.29
N GLU A 175 20.48 2.09 -15.39
CA GLU A 175 19.46 3.05 -15.88
C GLU A 175 18.15 2.98 -15.10
N ILE A 176 18.20 2.74 -13.78
CA ILE A 176 17.02 2.54 -12.95
C ILE A 176 16.22 3.84 -12.86
N LYS A 177 14.93 3.74 -13.08
CA LYS A 177 13.98 4.83 -12.89
C LYS A 177 13.48 4.83 -11.44
N PHE A 178 14.17 5.56 -10.58
CA PHE A 178 13.78 5.74 -9.19
C PHE A 178 12.69 6.80 -9.08
N ILE A 179 11.50 6.42 -8.63
CA ILE A 179 10.29 7.26 -8.68
C ILE A 179 9.62 7.26 -7.31
N GLY A 180 9.42 8.45 -6.75
CA GLY A 180 8.47 8.65 -5.65
C GLY A 180 7.04 8.65 -6.16
N SER A 181 6.15 7.94 -5.50
CA SER A 181 4.71 7.96 -5.81
C SER A 181 3.92 8.15 -4.53
N TRP A 182 2.87 8.95 -4.62
CA TRP A 182 1.98 9.20 -3.50
C TRP A 182 0.57 8.69 -3.82
N LEU A 183 -0.45 9.55 -3.67
CA LEU A 183 -1.84 9.20 -3.99
C LEU A 183 -2.12 9.28 -5.50
N GLY A 184 -3.16 8.62 -5.95
CA GLY A 184 -3.63 8.70 -7.33
C GLY A 184 -4.81 9.67 -7.52
N PRO A 185 -5.07 10.12 -8.77
CA PRO A 185 -6.24 10.92 -9.10
C PRO A 185 -7.53 10.10 -9.08
N ARG A 186 -8.67 10.79 -9.04
CA ARG A 186 -10.02 10.20 -8.93
C ARG A 186 -10.32 9.11 -9.97
N VAL A 187 -9.83 9.28 -11.20
CA VAL A 187 -10.04 8.29 -12.27
C VAL A 187 -9.49 6.92 -11.85
N HIS A 188 -8.26 6.88 -11.33
CA HIS A 188 -7.64 5.63 -10.90
C HIS A 188 -8.21 5.08 -9.58
N ILE A 189 -8.80 5.95 -8.73
CA ILE A 189 -9.56 5.48 -7.57
C ILE A 189 -10.81 4.71 -8.04
N ASN A 190 -11.54 5.22 -9.02
CA ASN A 190 -12.71 4.53 -9.59
C ASN A 190 -12.31 3.22 -10.28
N GLU A 191 -11.21 3.20 -11.04
CA GLU A 191 -10.65 2.00 -11.66
C GLU A 191 -10.27 0.95 -10.61
N MET A 192 -9.62 1.37 -9.53
CA MET A 192 -9.27 0.49 -8.41
C MET A 192 -10.51 -0.10 -7.73
N VAL A 193 -11.52 0.72 -7.42
CA VAL A 193 -12.78 0.26 -6.80
C VAL A 193 -13.46 -0.76 -7.70
N LYS A 194 -13.53 -0.49 -9.02
CA LYS A 194 -14.09 -1.41 -10.00
C LYS A 194 -13.31 -2.73 -10.01
N LEU A 195 -11.99 -2.69 -10.10
CA LEU A 195 -11.13 -3.89 -10.07
C LEU A 195 -11.34 -4.69 -8.79
N CYS A 196 -11.37 -4.02 -7.63
CA CYS A 196 -11.60 -4.66 -6.33
C CYS A 196 -12.92 -5.43 -6.32
N HIS A 197 -13.98 -4.81 -6.83
CA HIS A 197 -15.30 -5.45 -6.89
C HIS A 197 -15.34 -6.62 -7.86
N GLU A 198 -14.88 -6.43 -9.10
CA GLU A 198 -14.93 -7.44 -10.17
C GLU A 198 -14.02 -8.65 -9.91
N LYS A 199 -12.86 -8.42 -9.29
CA LYS A 199 -11.85 -9.46 -9.03
C LYS A 199 -11.86 -9.97 -7.59
N ASN A 200 -12.75 -9.45 -6.75
CA ASN A 200 -12.83 -9.79 -5.32
C ASN A 200 -11.49 -9.56 -4.58
N VAL A 201 -10.83 -8.43 -4.87
CA VAL A 201 -9.54 -8.04 -4.30
C VAL A 201 -9.74 -7.04 -3.19
N TYR A 202 -9.68 -7.50 -1.95
CA TYR A 202 -9.89 -6.65 -0.78
C TYR A 202 -8.71 -6.69 0.19
N PRO A 203 -8.47 -5.59 0.95
CA PRO A 203 -7.48 -5.59 2.02
C PRO A 203 -7.87 -6.59 3.11
N THR A 204 -6.87 -7.12 3.79
CA THR A 204 -7.09 -7.82 5.05
C THR A 204 -7.22 -6.79 6.16
N VAL A 205 -8.35 -6.80 6.87
CA VAL A 205 -8.67 -5.82 7.90
C VAL A 205 -9.00 -6.47 9.23
N GLU A 206 -8.65 -5.80 10.32
CA GLU A 206 -9.15 -6.05 11.65
C GLU A 206 -10.20 -4.98 11.98
N GLU A 207 -11.44 -5.40 12.18
CA GLU A 207 -12.55 -4.51 12.49
C GLU A 207 -12.67 -4.29 14.00
N PHE A 208 -12.85 -3.05 14.40
CA PHE A 208 -13.09 -2.63 15.77
C PHE A 208 -14.41 -1.84 15.84
N PRO A 209 -15.23 -2.04 16.87
CA PRO A 209 -16.35 -1.13 17.14
C PRO A 209 -15.81 0.27 17.51
N PHE A 210 -16.62 1.29 17.31
CA PHE A 210 -16.20 2.68 17.55
C PHE A 210 -15.73 2.92 19.00
N GLU A 211 -16.38 2.28 19.95
CA GLU A 211 -16.03 2.36 21.38
C GLU A 211 -14.62 1.81 21.67
N ASP A 212 -14.11 0.92 20.81
CA ASP A 212 -12.79 0.31 20.92
C ASP A 212 -11.72 1.04 20.09
N PHE A 213 -12.01 2.24 19.57
CA PHE A 213 -11.04 3.06 18.83
C PHE A 213 -9.69 3.19 19.56
N PRO A 214 -9.62 3.44 20.89
CA PRO A 214 -8.35 3.53 21.58
C PRO A 214 -7.52 2.22 21.49
N LYS A 215 -8.17 1.06 21.51
CA LYS A 215 -7.47 -0.24 21.35
C LYS A 215 -6.89 -0.41 19.95
N ALA A 216 -7.64 -0.02 18.91
CA ALA A 216 -7.17 -0.04 17.53
C ALA A 216 -5.96 0.88 17.35
N PHE A 217 -6.00 2.08 17.95
CA PHE A 217 -4.92 3.05 17.89
C PHE A 217 -3.66 2.57 18.60
N ILE A 218 -3.76 2.05 19.83
CA ILE A 218 -2.64 1.47 20.58
C ILE A 218 -2.01 0.29 19.82
N LYS A 219 -2.83 -0.55 19.17
CA LYS A 219 -2.34 -1.66 18.38
C LYS A 219 -1.51 -1.18 17.17
N LEU A 220 -1.97 -0.11 16.52
CA LEU A 220 -1.26 0.54 15.42
C LEU A 220 0.06 1.15 15.90
N GLU A 221 0.04 1.87 17.02
CA GLU A 221 1.21 2.52 17.61
C GLU A 221 2.31 1.50 17.98
N HIS A 222 1.91 0.35 18.48
CA HIS A 222 2.85 -0.75 18.77
C HIS A 222 3.31 -1.54 17.54
N GLY A 223 2.90 -1.15 16.33
CA GLY A 223 3.28 -1.81 15.08
C GLY A 223 2.75 -3.25 14.94
N LYS A 224 1.63 -3.58 15.59
CA LYS A 224 1.05 -4.92 15.63
C LYS A 224 -0.30 -5.10 14.89
N PRO A 225 -0.73 -4.19 13.98
CA PRO A 225 -1.94 -4.45 13.21
C PRO A 225 -1.72 -5.63 12.26
N HIS A 226 -2.70 -6.51 12.15
CA HIS A 226 -2.73 -7.50 11.08
C HIS A 226 -3.21 -6.79 9.79
N PHE A 227 -2.27 -6.12 9.15
CA PHE A 227 -2.35 -5.23 7.99
C PHE A 227 -3.07 -3.90 8.23
N ARG A 228 -4.39 -3.87 8.47
CA ARG A 228 -5.16 -2.63 8.63
C ARG A 228 -6.19 -2.76 9.75
N CYS A 229 -6.22 -1.77 10.64
CA CYS A 229 -7.32 -1.60 11.59
C CYS A 229 -8.39 -0.71 10.97
N VAL A 230 -9.64 -1.15 11.04
CA VAL A 230 -10.81 -0.39 10.57
C VAL A 230 -11.77 -0.24 11.73
N VAL A 231 -12.25 0.98 11.94
CA VAL A 231 -13.21 1.28 13.01
C VAL A 231 -14.60 1.38 12.39
N ASN A 232 -15.52 0.54 12.87
CA ASN A 232 -16.92 0.55 12.45
C ASN A 232 -17.72 1.53 13.31
N VAL A 233 -18.22 2.58 12.69
CA VAL A 233 -19.01 3.63 13.37
C VAL A 233 -20.52 3.42 13.25
N LYS A 234 -20.98 2.44 12.45
CA LYS A 234 -22.41 2.25 12.14
C LYS A 234 -23.23 1.94 13.39
N ASP A 235 -22.82 0.92 14.13
CA ASP A 235 -23.57 0.48 15.32
C ASP A 235 -23.63 1.58 16.39
N PHE A 236 -22.52 2.32 16.55
CA PHE A 236 -22.46 3.48 17.44
C PHE A 236 -23.41 4.58 16.99
N ALA A 237 -23.46 4.89 15.70
CA ALA A 237 -24.36 5.89 15.14
C ALA A 237 -25.82 5.52 15.36
N GLU A 238 -26.20 4.27 15.10
CA GLU A 238 -27.56 3.77 15.30
C GLU A 238 -28.00 3.82 16.76
N LYS A 239 -27.15 3.36 17.70
CA LYS A 239 -27.43 3.39 19.15
C LYS A 239 -27.60 4.80 19.69
N ASN A 240 -26.91 5.79 19.14
CA ASN A 240 -26.94 7.17 19.60
C ASN A 240 -27.91 8.06 18.79
N GLY A 241 -28.78 7.48 17.97
CA GLY A 241 -29.83 8.18 17.26
C GLY A 241 -29.36 9.02 16.06
N PHE A 242 -28.16 8.81 15.58
CA PHE A 242 -27.70 9.41 14.33
C PHE A 242 -28.38 8.65 13.17
N LYS A 243 -29.50 9.19 12.70
CA LYS A 243 -30.27 8.63 11.58
C LYS A 243 -29.55 8.97 10.26
N LYS A 244 -29.69 8.03 9.29
CA LYS A 244 -29.31 8.26 7.88
C LYS A 244 -30.14 9.37 7.27
#